data_e5ce65c03d9b7b40ab699827304a1f0d
#
_entry.id   e5ce65c03d9b7b40ab699827304a1f0d
#
_cell.length_a   1.000
_cell.length_b   1.000
_cell.length_c   1.000
_cell.angle_alpha   90.00
_cell.angle_beta   90.00
_cell.angle_gamma   90.00
#
_symmetry.space_group_name_H-M   'P 1'
#
loop_
_entity.id
_entity.type
_entity.pdbx_description
1 polymer ?
#
loop_
_entity_poly.entity_id
_entity_poly.type
_entity_poly.pdbx_seq_one_letter_code
_entity_poly.pdbx_strand_id
1 'polypeptide(L)'
;WGYSGKPEYPLNWDNDKGCWWITLTDLDPDRNYKFQYQLGYGTKATVTTFDPYTEILYDTYNDGYIPSSVYPGLKAEYGDNHGGRDVGLISAFKINKDEYDWEIDDYQIEDRDDLVIYELLLRDFTDNTYGEGSIKAAMEYLDYIDDLGVNAIELMPVQEFDGNNSWGYGTHAYFAMDKVYGT
;
A
#
# COMPACT_ATOMS: atom_id res chain seq x y z
N TRP A 1 26.67 9.37 2.77
CA TRP A 1 26.06 10.33 1.84
C TRP A 1 24.61 10.48 2.20
N GLY A 2 24.37 11.20 3.33
CA GLY A 2 23.02 11.56 3.72
C GLY A 2 22.47 12.56 2.71
N TYR A 3 21.23 12.41 2.36
CA TYR A 3 20.51 13.43 1.62
C TYR A 3 20.44 14.67 2.51
N SER A 4 21.06 15.77 2.09
CA SER A 4 21.15 16.96 2.90
C SER A 4 19.76 17.42 3.36
N GLY A 5 19.53 17.40 4.66
CA GLY A 5 18.31 17.88 5.29
C GLY A 5 17.37 16.81 5.84
N LYS A 6 17.68 15.51 5.71
CA LYS A 6 16.90 14.44 6.35
C LYS A 6 17.65 13.87 7.54
N PRO A 7 16.95 13.60 8.65
CA PRO A 7 17.56 12.93 9.78
C PRO A 7 17.91 11.48 9.42
N GLU A 8 19.12 11.09 9.77
CA GLU A 8 19.56 9.70 9.69
C GLU A 8 19.58 9.11 11.10
N TYR A 9 19.00 7.94 11.23
CA TYR A 9 18.91 7.23 12.49
C TYR A 9 19.63 5.88 12.35
N PRO A 10 20.87 5.75 12.90
CA PRO A 10 21.59 4.49 12.85
C PRO A 10 20.84 3.44 13.68
N LEU A 11 20.62 2.27 13.08
CA LEU A 11 20.02 1.14 13.76
C LEU A 11 21.04 0.43 14.63
N ASN A 12 20.58 -0.15 15.73
CA ASN A 12 21.36 -0.97 16.64
C ASN A 12 21.19 -2.44 16.27
N TRP A 13 22.27 -3.21 16.35
CA TRP A 13 22.21 -4.65 16.17
C TRP A 13 21.93 -5.36 17.50
N ASP A 14 20.92 -6.21 17.54
CA ASP A 14 20.60 -7.11 18.65
C ASP A 14 21.12 -8.52 18.33
N ASN A 15 22.15 -8.96 19.06
CA ASN A 15 22.78 -10.26 18.84
C ASN A 15 21.87 -11.43 19.24
N ASP A 16 21.01 -11.23 20.22
CA ASP A 16 20.16 -12.30 20.76
C ASP A 16 18.96 -12.55 19.84
N LYS A 17 18.43 -11.50 19.24
CA LYS A 17 17.28 -11.55 18.35
C LYS A 17 17.67 -11.63 16.88
N GLY A 18 18.92 -11.33 16.54
CA GLY A 18 19.40 -11.30 15.15
C GLY A 18 18.73 -10.24 14.30
N CYS A 19 18.40 -9.08 14.87
CA CYS A 19 17.70 -8.01 14.18
C CYS A 19 18.34 -6.63 14.39
N TRP A 20 18.08 -5.74 13.44
CA TRP A 20 18.38 -4.32 13.59
C TRP A 20 17.18 -3.60 14.16
N TRP A 21 17.40 -2.69 15.10
CA TRP A 21 16.32 -1.96 15.77
C TRP A 21 16.70 -0.53 16.12
N ILE A 22 15.66 0.28 16.29
CA ILE A 22 15.76 1.64 16.84
C ILE A 22 14.45 1.98 17.55
N THR A 23 14.56 2.81 18.57
CA THR A 23 13.39 3.44 19.22
C THR A 23 13.32 4.89 18.79
N LEU A 24 12.21 5.27 18.22
CA LEU A 24 11.89 6.66 17.92
C LEU A 24 10.94 7.18 19.00
N THR A 25 11.26 8.34 19.56
CA THR A 25 10.46 9.01 20.59
C THR A 25 9.82 10.27 20.04
N ASP A 26 8.84 10.79 20.77
CA ASP A 26 8.18 12.07 20.49
C ASP A 26 7.51 12.14 19.10
N LEU A 27 7.03 10.99 18.62
CA LEU A 27 6.25 10.93 17.41
C LEU A 27 4.81 11.35 17.69
N ASP A 28 4.26 12.18 16.80
CA ASP A 28 2.83 12.48 16.76
C ASP A 28 2.08 11.24 16.23
N PRO A 29 1.18 10.63 17.02
CA PRO A 29 0.54 9.38 16.64
C PRO A 29 -0.40 9.50 15.41
N ASP A 30 -0.86 10.70 15.09
CA ASP A 30 -1.78 10.95 13.97
C ASP A 30 -1.09 11.33 12.67
N ARG A 31 0.22 11.44 12.70
CA ARG A 31 1.02 11.80 11.53
C ARG A 31 1.52 10.59 10.76
N ASN A 32 1.50 10.67 9.42
CA ASN A 32 2.21 9.74 8.55
C ASN A 32 3.71 10.04 8.55
N TYR A 33 4.52 9.05 8.92
CA TYR A 33 5.97 9.11 8.91
C TYR A 33 6.51 8.30 7.75
N LYS A 34 7.36 8.92 6.94
CA LYS A 34 7.99 8.30 5.77
C LYS A 34 9.41 7.93 6.08
N PHE A 35 9.83 6.76 5.61
CA PHE A 35 11.18 6.27 5.82
C PHE A 35 11.65 5.35 4.70
N GLN A 36 12.93 5.18 4.62
CA GLN A 36 13.60 4.17 3.81
C GLN A 36 14.76 3.61 4.61
N TYR A 37 15.08 2.37 4.39
CA TYR A 37 16.30 1.79 4.92
C TYR A 37 17.49 2.13 4.02
N GLN A 38 18.60 2.48 4.63
CA GLN A 38 19.86 2.62 3.95
C GLN A 38 20.78 1.47 4.35
N LEU A 39 21.08 0.60 3.40
CA LEU A 39 21.93 -0.56 3.60
C LEU A 39 23.34 -0.25 3.09
N GLY A 40 24.33 -0.31 3.97
CA GLY A 40 25.72 -0.11 3.62
C GLY A 40 26.53 -1.40 3.79
N TYR A 41 27.39 -1.71 2.84
CA TYR A 41 28.35 -2.79 2.96
C TYR A 41 29.77 -2.23 3.03
N GLY A 42 30.34 -2.20 4.24
CA GLY A 42 31.65 -1.64 4.51
C GLY A 42 31.69 -0.12 4.22
N THR A 43 32.72 0.33 3.49
CA THR A 43 32.89 1.73 3.09
C THR A 43 32.30 2.04 1.70
N LYS A 44 31.56 1.11 1.10
CA LYS A 44 31.09 1.21 -0.28
C LYS A 44 29.57 1.22 -0.36
N ALA A 45 29.09 1.84 -1.43
CA ALA A 45 27.73 1.94 -1.94
C ALA A 45 26.61 1.59 -0.97
N THR A 46 25.85 2.59 -0.59
CA THR A 46 24.59 2.42 0.12
C THR A 46 23.48 2.12 -0.88
N VAL A 47 22.69 1.10 -0.59
CA VAL A 47 21.43 0.83 -1.28
C VAL A 47 20.31 1.36 -0.41
N THR A 48 19.44 2.16 -0.99
CA THR A 48 18.22 2.61 -0.32
C THR A 48 17.07 1.69 -0.72
N THR A 49 16.32 1.22 0.25
CA THR A 49 15.18 0.32 0.04
C THR A 49 14.03 0.64 0.98
N PHE A 50 12.85 0.20 0.60
CA PHE A 50 11.64 0.27 1.43
C PHE A 50 11.57 -0.93 2.38
N ASP A 51 10.62 -0.87 3.32
CA ASP A 51 10.29 -1.98 4.21
C ASP A 51 9.30 -2.93 3.52
N PRO A 52 9.63 -4.22 3.32
CA PRO A 52 8.72 -5.17 2.70
C PRO A 52 7.45 -5.44 3.53
N TYR A 53 7.44 -5.08 4.82
CA TYR A 53 6.29 -5.18 5.70
C TYR A 53 5.49 -3.87 5.84
N THR A 54 5.83 -2.87 5.03
CA THR A 54 5.11 -1.59 5.07
C THR A 54 3.64 -1.77 4.69
N GLU A 55 2.76 -1.05 5.38
CA GLU A 55 1.33 -1.01 5.08
C GLU A 55 0.96 0.19 4.20
N ILE A 56 1.87 1.14 4.06
CA ILE A 56 1.74 2.29 3.16
C ILE A 56 3.04 2.39 2.38
N LEU A 57 2.94 2.28 1.05
CA LEU A 57 4.08 2.44 0.16
C LEU A 57 3.77 3.56 -0.83
N TYR A 58 4.67 4.53 -0.95
CA TYR A 58 4.60 5.55 -1.99
C TYR A 58 5.58 5.20 -3.11
N ASP A 59 5.08 5.16 -4.33
CA ASP A 59 5.88 5.06 -5.55
C ASP A 59 6.02 6.43 -6.19
N THR A 60 7.14 7.09 -5.96
CA THR A 60 7.37 8.46 -6.45
C THR A 60 7.46 8.55 -7.98
N TYR A 61 7.57 7.43 -8.68
CA TYR A 61 7.56 7.40 -10.14
C TYR A 61 6.16 7.32 -10.71
N ASN A 62 5.26 6.58 -10.06
CA ASN A 62 3.97 6.21 -10.62
C ASN A 62 2.78 6.87 -9.92
N ASP A 63 2.85 7.14 -8.61
CA ASP A 63 1.74 7.72 -7.84
C ASP A 63 1.24 9.06 -8.38
N GLY A 64 2.12 9.84 -8.98
CA GLY A 64 1.78 11.12 -9.58
C GLY A 64 0.79 11.06 -10.74
N TYR A 65 0.60 9.89 -11.33
CA TYR A 65 -0.33 9.64 -12.43
C TYR A 65 -1.69 9.12 -11.95
N ILE A 66 -1.84 8.80 -10.66
CA ILE A 66 -3.13 8.39 -10.09
C ILE A 66 -4.03 9.63 -10.00
N PRO A 67 -5.24 9.58 -10.59
CA PRO A 67 -6.16 10.71 -10.57
C PRO A 67 -6.60 11.06 -9.15
N SER A 68 -6.79 12.35 -8.88
CA SER A 68 -7.33 12.82 -7.60
C SER A 68 -8.78 12.42 -7.36
N SER A 69 -9.50 12.00 -8.37
CA SER A 69 -10.82 11.37 -8.27
C SER A 69 -10.75 10.00 -7.61
N VAL A 70 -9.65 9.26 -7.83
CA VAL A 70 -9.40 7.93 -7.25
C VAL A 70 -8.80 8.05 -5.86
N TYR A 71 -7.73 8.82 -5.73
CA TYR A 71 -7.07 9.04 -4.44
C TYR A 71 -6.95 10.54 -4.14
N PRO A 72 -7.94 11.15 -3.48
CA PRO A 72 -7.89 12.54 -3.11
C PRO A 72 -6.74 12.83 -2.14
N GLY A 73 -5.92 13.82 -2.45
CA GLY A 73 -4.83 14.24 -1.55
C GLY A 73 -3.53 13.45 -1.66
N LEU A 74 -3.47 12.36 -2.43
CA LEU A 74 -2.27 11.55 -2.57
C LEU A 74 -1.00 12.36 -2.84
N LYS A 75 -1.08 13.31 -3.75
CA LYS A 75 0.04 14.18 -4.09
C LYS A 75 0.54 15.00 -2.90
N ALA A 76 -0.34 15.44 -2.02
CA ALA A 76 0.03 16.15 -0.80
C ALA A 76 0.67 15.22 0.23
N GLU A 77 0.34 13.94 0.22
CA GLU A 77 0.89 12.97 1.15
C GLU A 77 2.36 12.68 0.88
N TYR A 78 2.79 12.52 -0.35
CA TYR A 78 4.20 12.27 -0.65
C TYR A 78 4.99 13.54 -0.99
N GLY A 79 4.32 14.69 -1.13
CA GLY A 79 4.92 16.00 -1.33
C GLY A 79 5.32 16.30 -2.77
N ASP A 80 5.56 17.59 -3.05
CA ASP A 80 5.93 18.09 -4.40
C ASP A 80 7.39 17.81 -4.80
N ASN A 81 8.10 16.96 -4.07
CA ASN A 81 9.55 16.81 -4.22
C ASN A 81 9.99 15.97 -5.43
N HIS A 82 9.28 16.05 -6.55
CA HIS A 82 9.75 15.49 -7.84
C HIS A 82 11.08 16.11 -8.33
N GLY A 83 11.58 17.13 -7.62
CA GLY A 83 12.80 17.89 -8.00
C GLY A 83 14.08 17.36 -7.43
N GLY A 84 14.08 16.21 -6.79
CA GLY A 84 15.39 15.93 -6.45
C GLY A 84 15.81 14.95 -5.40
N ARG A 85 15.25 13.96 -4.92
CA ARG A 85 16.04 13.00 -4.09
C ARG A 85 15.24 12.03 -3.24
N ASP A 86 13.92 12.17 -3.18
CA ASP A 86 13.03 11.16 -2.65
C ASP A 86 12.51 10.34 -3.82
N VAL A 87 13.38 9.47 -4.29
CA VAL A 87 13.15 8.73 -5.52
C VAL A 87 13.00 7.27 -5.17
N GLY A 88 12.01 6.63 -5.75
CA GLY A 88 11.76 5.23 -5.57
C GLY A 88 10.60 4.94 -4.63
N LEU A 89 10.66 3.77 -4.05
CA LEU A 89 9.64 3.27 -3.13
C LEU A 89 9.93 3.76 -1.71
N ILE A 90 8.94 4.39 -1.09
CA ILE A 90 9.06 5.01 0.24
C ILE A 90 8.03 4.39 1.16
N SER A 91 8.48 3.73 2.20
CA SER A 91 7.61 3.22 3.26
C SER A 91 7.05 4.33 4.11
N ALA A 92 5.83 4.15 4.59
CA ALA A 92 5.27 5.02 5.60
C ALA A 92 4.52 4.22 6.68
N PHE A 93 4.35 4.86 7.83
CA PHE A 93 3.53 4.33 8.90
C PHE A 93 2.82 5.46 9.66
N LYS A 94 1.68 5.13 10.26
CA LYS A 94 0.94 5.94 11.22
C LYS A 94 0.75 5.11 12.48
N ILE A 95 0.90 5.71 13.66
CA ILE A 95 0.76 4.98 14.93
C ILE A 95 -0.72 4.73 15.23
N ASN A 96 -1.53 5.79 15.19
CA ASN A 96 -2.97 5.64 15.30
C ASN A 96 -3.52 5.22 13.94
N LYS A 97 -4.14 4.04 13.90
CA LYS A 97 -4.88 3.55 12.74
C LYS A 97 -6.35 3.55 13.10
N ASP A 98 -7.17 3.99 12.15
CA ASP A 98 -8.60 3.88 12.29
C ASP A 98 -8.96 2.38 12.19
N GLU A 99 -9.65 1.86 13.19
CA GLU A 99 -10.19 0.51 13.15
C GLU A 99 -11.47 0.53 12.31
N TYR A 100 -11.63 -0.46 11.46
CA TYR A 100 -12.86 -0.62 10.69
C TYR A 100 -13.96 -1.16 11.62
N ASP A 101 -15.08 -0.47 11.67
CA ASP A 101 -16.26 -0.89 12.45
C ASP A 101 -17.07 -1.90 11.62
N TRP A 102 -16.88 -3.20 11.91
CA TRP A 102 -17.57 -4.26 11.24
C TRP A 102 -19.05 -4.32 11.66
N GLU A 103 -19.95 -4.23 10.70
CA GLU A 103 -21.40 -4.35 10.95
C GLU A 103 -21.80 -5.79 11.30
N ILE A 104 -21.03 -6.78 10.82
CA ILE A 104 -21.24 -8.20 11.05
C ILE A 104 -19.93 -8.82 11.51
N ASP A 105 -19.91 -9.29 12.75
CA ASP A 105 -18.73 -9.89 13.38
C ASP A 105 -18.85 -11.41 13.60
N ASP A 106 -20.03 -11.98 13.32
CA ASP A 106 -20.33 -13.42 13.45
C ASP A 106 -20.51 -14.15 12.11
N TYR A 107 -20.01 -13.59 11.01
CA TYR A 107 -20.11 -14.18 9.68
C TYR A 107 -19.50 -15.60 9.65
N GLN A 108 -20.27 -16.55 9.13
CA GLN A 108 -19.81 -17.92 8.94
C GLN A 108 -19.52 -18.15 7.45
N ILE A 109 -18.31 -18.65 7.18
CA ILE A 109 -17.91 -19.02 5.83
C ILE A 109 -18.73 -20.23 5.37
N GLU A 110 -19.25 -20.18 4.17
CA GLU A 110 -19.91 -21.30 3.48
C GLU A 110 -18.97 -22.50 3.37
N ASP A 111 -19.55 -23.71 3.22
CA ASP A 111 -18.75 -24.89 2.92
C ASP A 111 -17.99 -24.66 1.61
N ARG A 112 -16.72 -25.05 1.57
CA ARG A 112 -15.87 -24.85 0.40
C ARG A 112 -16.42 -25.49 -0.88
N ASP A 113 -17.18 -26.58 -0.72
CA ASP A 113 -17.80 -27.32 -1.85
C ASP A 113 -19.04 -26.59 -2.40
N ASP A 114 -19.58 -25.61 -1.64
CA ASP A 114 -20.77 -24.83 -2.02
C ASP A 114 -20.39 -23.43 -2.54
N LEU A 115 -19.09 -23.12 -2.65
CA LEU A 115 -18.64 -21.81 -3.14
C LEU A 115 -18.92 -21.64 -4.63
N VAL A 116 -19.57 -20.53 -4.97
CA VAL A 116 -19.68 -19.99 -6.33
C VAL A 116 -18.83 -18.74 -6.38
N ILE A 117 -17.65 -18.86 -6.99
CA ILE A 117 -16.61 -17.84 -6.96
C ILE A 117 -16.67 -16.96 -8.21
N TYR A 118 -16.64 -15.66 -8.02
CA TYR A 118 -16.48 -14.67 -9.09
C TYR A 118 -15.12 -14.00 -8.95
N GLU A 119 -14.19 -14.32 -9.84
CA GLU A 119 -12.90 -13.65 -9.91
C GLU A 119 -13.02 -12.33 -10.69
N LEU A 120 -12.50 -11.25 -10.14
CA LEU A 120 -12.56 -9.96 -10.81
C LEU A 120 -11.28 -9.12 -10.61
N LEU A 121 -10.95 -8.34 -11.65
CA LEU A 121 -10.00 -7.24 -11.58
C LEU A 121 -10.77 -5.95 -11.37
N LEU A 122 -10.54 -5.30 -10.23
CA LEU A 122 -11.29 -4.08 -9.84
C LEU A 122 -11.33 -3.02 -10.95
N ARG A 123 -10.18 -2.74 -11.55
CA ARG A 123 -10.06 -1.77 -12.64
C ARG A 123 -11.00 -2.07 -13.80
N ASP A 124 -10.98 -3.30 -14.29
CA ASP A 124 -11.73 -3.68 -15.50
C ASP A 124 -13.22 -3.90 -15.18
N PHE A 125 -13.54 -4.22 -13.93
CA PHE A 125 -14.91 -4.47 -13.50
C PHE A 125 -15.70 -3.18 -13.29
N THR A 126 -15.07 -2.14 -12.74
CA THR A 126 -15.78 -0.94 -12.31
C THR A 126 -15.65 0.23 -13.28
N ASP A 127 -14.66 0.22 -14.16
CA ASP A 127 -14.48 1.28 -15.15
C ASP A 127 -13.63 0.86 -16.34
N ASN A 128 -14.01 1.43 -17.47
CA ASN A 128 -13.27 1.34 -18.73
C ASN A 128 -12.30 2.50 -18.92
N THR A 129 -12.28 3.45 -18.03
CA THR A 129 -11.45 4.65 -18.15
C THR A 129 -10.21 4.47 -17.28
N TYR A 130 -9.09 4.76 -17.85
CA TYR A 130 -7.78 4.61 -17.25
C TYR A 130 -7.72 5.23 -15.84
N GLY A 131 -7.63 4.38 -14.82
CA GLY A 131 -7.32 4.80 -13.45
C GLY A 131 -8.52 5.16 -12.57
N GLU A 132 -9.73 4.77 -12.92
CA GLU A 132 -10.91 5.08 -12.10
C GLU A 132 -11.55 3.86 -11.42
N GLY A 133 -11.06 2.65 -11.70
CA GLY A 133 -11.54 1.44 -11.03
C GLY A 133 -11.14 1.43 -9.55
N SER A 134 -12.10 1.58 -8.66
CA SER A 134 -11.85 1.59 -7.22
C SER A 134 -12.64 0.52 -6.49
N ILE A 135 -12.20 0.18 -5.28
CA ILE A 135 -12.96 -0.70 -4.39
C ILE A 135 -14.34 -0.11 -4.08
N LYS A 136 -14.42 1.19 -3.82
CA LYS A 136 -15.69 1.86 -3.56
C LYS A 136 -16.66 1.74 -4.72
N ALA A 137 -16.17 1.86 -5.96
CA ALA A 137 -17.00 1.65 -7.14
C ALA A 137 -17.45 0.19 -7.26
N ALA A 138 -16.60 -0.78 -6.93
CA ALA A 138 -16.96 -2.20 -6.96
C ALA A 138 -18.06 -2.53 -5.92
N MET A 139 -18.05 -1.87 -4.77
CA MET A 139 -19.09 -2.07 -3.75
C MET A 139 -20.49 -1.72 -4.25
N GLU A 140 -20.62 -0.79 -5.20
CA GLU A 140 -21.92 -0.44 -5.80
C GLU A 140 -22.53 -1.57 -6.66
N TYR A 141 -21.71 -2.57 -7.02
CA TYR A 141 -22.13 -3.72 -7.82
C TYR A 141 -22.33 -5.01 -7.00
N LEU A 142 -22.25 -4.95 -5.66
CA LEU A 142 -22.39 -6.15 -4.82
C LEU A 142 -23.75 -6.80 -4.98
N ASP A 143 -24.84 -6.02 -5.04
CA ASP A 143 -26.18 -6.54 -5.27
C ASP A 143 -26.29 -7.26 -6.62
N TYR A 144 -25.63 -6.73 -7.67
CA TYR A 144 -25.59 -7.39 -8.96
C TYR A 144 -24.86 -8.74 -8.90
N ILE A 145 -23.74 -8.80 -8.16
CA ILE A 145 -22.98 -10.05 -8.00
C ILE A 145 -23.78 -11.07 -7.20
N ASP A 146 -24.47 -10.63 -6.15
CA ASP A 146 -25.35 -11.47 -5.34
C ASP A 146 -26.52 -12.04 -6.16
N ASP A 147 -27.16 -11.21 -6.98
CA ASP A 147 -28.25 -11.62 -7.89
C ASP A 147 -27.82 -12.68 -8.92
N LEU A 148 -26.52 -12.80 -9.21
CA LEU A 148 -25.97 -13.88 -10.04
C LEU A 148 -25.87 -15.22 -9.29
N GLY A 149 -26.10 -15.24 -7.98
CA GLY A 149 -25.94 -16.42 -7.12
C GLY A 149 -24.48 -16.69 -6.75
N VAL A 150 -23.63 -15.68 -6.82
CA VAL A 150 -22.22 -15.71 -6.35
C VAL A 150 -22.23 -15.53 -4.84
N ASN A 151 -21.47 -16.37 -4.13
CA ASN A 151 -21.31 -16.26 -2.69
C ASN A 151 -19.85 -16.05 -2.23
N ALA A 152 -18.93 -15.92 -3.19
CA ALA A 152 -17.54 -15.56 -2.94
C ALA A 152 -16.97 -14.72 -4.07
N ILE A 153 -16.24 -13.67 -3.72
CA ILE A 153 -15.50 -12.83 -4.66
C ILE A 153 -14.01 -13.09 -4.48
N GLU A 154 -13.33 -13.43 -5.57
CA GLU A 154 -11.87 -13.52 -5.63
C GLU A 154 -11.33 -12.26 -6.30
N LEU A 155 -10.75 -11.38 -5.51
CA LEU A 155 -10.09 -10.19 -6.07
C LEU A 155 -8.74 -10.59 -6.68
N MET A 156 -8.49 -10.22 -7.94
CA MET A 156 -7.13 -10.21 -8.44
C MET A 156 -6.28 -9.31 -7.54
N PRO A 157 -4.94 -9.52 -7.45
CA PRO A 157 -4.12 -8.91 -6.41
C PRO A 157 -4.31 -7.40 -6.31
N VAL A 158 -4.59 -6.93 -5.08
CA VAL A 158 -4.84 -5.52 -4.76
C VAL A 158 -3.67 -4.87 -4.03
N GLN A 159 -2.64 -5.65 -3.72
CA GLN A 159 -1.44 -5.16 -3.07
C GLN A 159 -0.64 -4.27 -4.00
N GLU A 160 0.15 -3.37 -3.43
CA GLU A 160 1.03 -2.45 -4.16
C GLU A 160 1.91 -3.18 -5.17
N PHE A 161 1.76 -2.86 -6.45
CA PHE A 161 2.45 -3.48 -7.57
C PHE A 161 3.26 -2.47 -8.39
N ASP A 162 4.03 -2.96 -9.36
CA ASP A 162 4.83 -2.11 -10.23
C ASP A 162 3.97 -1.34 -11.23
N GLY A 163 4.05 -0.02 -11.14
CA GLY A 163 3.28 0.92 -11.98
C GLY A 163 1.82 1.04 -11.56
N ASN A 164 0.99 1.65 -12.42
CA ASN A 164 -0.43 1.93 -12.14
C ASN A 164 -1.39 1.12 -13.02
N ASN A 165 -0.87 0.23 -13.85
CA ASN A 165 -1.68 -0.54 -14.79
C ASN A 165 -1.17 -1.97 -14.90
N SER A 166 -1.62 -2.81 -13.98
CA SER A 166 -1.22 -4.21 -13.89
C SER A 166 -2.41 -5.08 -13.47
N TRP A 167 -2.26 -6.38 -13.60
CA TRP A 167 -3.15 -7.36 -12.98
C TRP A 167 -2.82 -7.60 -11.49
N GLY A 168 -1.77 -6.93 -10.97
CA GLY A 168 -1.38 -6.98 -9.58
C GLY A 168 -0.34 -8.06 -9.21
N TYR A 169 0.04 -8.94 -10.14
CA TYR A 169 0.95 -10.06 -9.84
C TYR A 169 2.43 -9.67 -9.69
N GLY A 170 2.80 -8.45 -10.04
CA GLY A 170 4.13 -7.87 -9.79
C GLY A 170 4.21 -7.15 -8.46
N THR A 171 3.86 -7.79 -7.37
CA THR A 171 3.72 -7.17 -6.04
C THR A 171 5.05 -6.64 -5.51
N HIS A 172 5.08 -5.38 -5.12
CA HIS A 172 6.19 -4.74 -4.40
C HIS A 172 6.05 -4.90 -2.89
N ALA A 173 4.87 -4.62 -2.33
CA ALA A 173 4.62 -4.70 -0.89
C ALA A 173 3.31 -5.44 -0.61
N TYR A 174 3.43 -6.60 0.06
CA TYR A 174 2.30 -7.50 0.29
C TYR A 174 1.31 -7.01 1.35
N PHE A 175 1.69 -6.05 2.17
CA PHE A 175 0.86 -5.50 3.24
C PHE A 175 0.31 -4.11 2.92
N ALA A 176 0.78 -3.50 1.84
CA ALA A 176 0.27 -2.22 1.36
C ALA A 176 -0.76 -2.45 0.26
N MET A 177 -1.85 -1.69 0.30
CA MET A 177 -2.82 -1.65 -0.77
C MET A 177 -2.37 -0.70 -1.87
N ASP A 178 -2.59 -1.07 -3.13
CA ASP A 178 -2.27 -0.20 -4.24
C ASP A 178 -3.24 0.98 -4.33
N LYS A 179 -2.68 2.15 -4.46
CA LYS A 179 -3.40 3.43 -4.46
C LYS A 179 -4.26 3.66 -5.70
N VAL A 180 -4.06 2.88 -6.76
CA VAL A 180 -4.94 2.91 -7.96
C VAL A 180 -6.35 2.43 -7.65
N TYR A 181 -6.55 1.73 -6.54
CA TYR A 181 -7.86 1.24 -6.10
C TYR A 181 -8.57 2.16 -5.10
N GLY A 182 -8.00 3.33 -4.82
CA GLY A 182 -8.59 4.36 -3.98
C GLY A 182 -8.13 4.33 -2.52
N THR A 183 -8.90 5.04 -1.69
CA THR A 183 -8.71 5.20 -0.23
C THR A 183 -9.77 4.45 0.52
#